data_a0ea9df0f4b238722d81f1fde49763ed
#
_entry.id   a0ea9df0f4b238722d81f1fde49763ed
#
_cell.length_a   1.000
_cell.length_b   1.000
_cell.length_c   1.000
_cell.angle_alpha   90.00
_cell.angle_beta   90.00
_cell.angle_gamma   90.00
#
_symmetry.space_group_name_H-M   'P 1'
#
loop_
_entity.id
_entity.type
_entity.pdbx_description
1 polymer ?
#
loop_
_entity_poly.entity_id
_entity_poly.type
_entity_poly.pdbx_seq_one_letter_code
_entity_poly.pdbx_strand_id
1 'polypeptide(L)'
;GMRGDWMDGRLRTNVTAFYSDLEDLQTTAATPDGQFLTTNAGALEVPGIEAEITALPADNWQIFAALGWQNPKYKDLPGGCITPNANLAAYDVDCNVAEPKRSPHQTYTVGTSIDFSLGGLTLTPNVMVRYLGAQYPATRNQGYNESVTLINAGVKLSMDGSPWELNLECKNCGDKTYTQSFLFTRYYNIPMTYLATLKYSFGG
;
A
#
# COMPACT_ATOMS: atom_id res chain seq x y z
N GLY A 1 -19.75 8.09 3.21
CA GLY A 1 -19.31 6.87 3.89
C GLY A 1 -20.35 6.33 4.85
N MET A 2 -20.25 5.07 5.16
CA MET A 2 -21.09 4.37 6.10
C MET A 2 -20.20 3.60 7.08
N ARG A 3 -20.51 3.74 8.37
CA ARG A 3 -19.83 3.02 9.45
C ARG A 3 -20.84 2.28 10.28
N GLY A 4 -20.56 1.03 10.66
CA GLY A 4 -21.42 0.21 11.50
C GLY A 4 -20.64 -0.68 12.44
N ASP A 5 -21.21 -0.87 13.64
CA ASP A 5 -20.81 -1.88 14.61
C ASP A 5 -21.94 -2.92 14.69
N TRP A 6 -21.59 -4.19 14.54
CA TRP A 6 -22.52 -5.31 14.42
C TRP A 6 -22.13 -6.42 15.40
N MET A 7 -23.04 -7.32 15.70
CA MET A 7 -22.78 -8.51 16.52
C MET A 7 -22.19 -8.14 17.89
N ASP A 8 -22.81 -7.19 18.60
CA ASP A 8 -22.36 -6.69 19.91
C ASP A 8 -20.91 -6.18 19.89
N GLY A 9 -20.52 -5.48 18.80
CA GLY A 9 -19.19 -4.91 18.63
C GLY A 9 -18.13 -5.89 18.11
N ARG A 10 -18.49 -7.15 17.84
CA ARG A 10 -17.57 -8.15 17.29
C ARG A 10 -17.25 -7.94 15.81
N LEU A 11 -18.07 -7.19 15.09
CA LEU A 11 -17.81 -6.84 13.70
C LEU A 11 -17.97 -5.33 13.53
N ARG A 12 -16.90 -4.68 13.08
CA ARG A 12 -16.90 -3.26 12.69
C ARG A 12 -16.63 -3.15 11.21
N THR A 13 -17.43 -2.33 10.53
CA THR A 13 -17.28 -2.05 9.11
C THR A 13 -17.25 -0.55 8.86
N ASN A 14 -16.41 -0.11 7.94
CA ASN A 14 -16.37 1.25 7.44
C ASN A 14 -16.24 1.17 5.91
N VAL A 15 -17.16 1.80 5.19
CA VAL A 15 -17.17 1.83 3.72
C VAL A 15 -17.30 3.27 3.27
N THR A 16 -16.41 3.70 2.41
CA THR A 16 -16.40 5.07 1.86
C THR A 16 -16.31 5.00 0.34
N ALA A 17 -17.24 5.67 -0.34
CA ALA A 17 -17.10 5.99 -1.75
C ALA A 17 -16.66 7.45 -1.87
N PHE A 18 -15.73 7.73 -2.76
CA PHE A 18 -15.18 9.06 -2.97
C PHE A 18 -15.00 9.37 -4.46
N TYR A 19 -15.01 10.64 -4.74
CA TYR A 19 -14.62 11.19 -6.03
C TYR A 19 -13.74 12.41 -5.79
N SER A 20 -12.50 12.36 -6.25
CA SER A 20 -11.58 13.49 -6.18
C SER A 20 -11.35 14.05 -7.57
N ASP A 21 -11.48 15.34 -7.72
CA ASP A 21 -11.16 16.10 -8.93
C ASP A 21 -10.05 17.09 -8.57
N LEU A 22 -8.89 16.91 -9.19
CA LEU A 22 -7.70 17.72 -8.95
C LEU A 22 -7.42 18.52 -10.23
N GLU A 23 -7.42 19.83 -10.09
CA GLU A 23 -7.05 20.79 -11.14
C GLU A 23 -5.64 21.34 -10.83
N ASP A 24 -4.98 21.91 -11.82
CA ASP A 24 -3.64 22.53 -11.70
C ASP A 24 -2.57 21.61 -11.10
N LEU A 25 -2.62 20.32 -11.44
CA LEU A 25 -1.63 19.35 -10.97
C LEU A 25 -0.23 19.73 -11.46
N GLN A 26 0.70 19.93 -10.56
CA GLN A 26 2.08 20.25 -10.90
C GLN A 26 2.88 18.99 -11.23
N THR A 27 3.51 18.99 -12.39
CA THR A 27 4.46 17.94 -12.78
C THR A 27 5.80 18.56 -13.17
N THR A 28 6.88 17.83 -12.89
CA THR A 28 8.22 18.20 -13.31
C THR A 28 8.66 17.28 -14.44
N ALA A 29 9.05 17.86 -15.55
CA ALA A 29 9.54 17.15 -16.71
C ALA A 29 10.95 17.65 -17.07
N ALA A 30 11.81 16.74 -17.55
CA ALA A 30 13.07 17.13 -18.13
C ALA A 30 12.83 17.70 -19.53
N THR A 31 13.42 18.84 -19.82
CA THR A 31 13.45 19.45 -21.15
C THR A 31 14.54 18.78 -22.01
N PRO A 32 14.51 18.91 -23.34
CA PRO A 32 15.52 18.31 -24.23
C PRO A 32 16.95 18.78 -23.95
N ASP A 33 17.13 19.97 -23.38
CA ASP A 33 18.40 20.55 -22.94
C ASP A 33 18.83 20.12 -21.53
N GLY A 34 18.08 19.20 -20.90
CA GLY A 34 18.42 18.59 -19.61
C GLY A 34 18.03 19.42 -18.39
N GLN A 35 17.24 20.48 -18.55
CA GLN A 35 16.68 21.23 -17.44
C GLN A 35 15.42 20.56 -16.92
N PHE A 36 15.07 20.81 -15.66
CA PHE A 36 13.83 20.39 -15.07
C PHE A 36 12.84 21.56 -15.03
N LEU A 37 11.76 21.45 -15.78
CA LEU A 37 10.68 22.43 -15.79
C LEU A 37 9.49 21.89 -15.03
N THR A 38 9.03 22.62 -14.03
CA THR A 38 7.76 22.35 -13.34
C THR A 38 6.67 23.17 -14.00
N THR A 39 5.65 22.50 -14.48
CA THR A 39 4.47 23.13 -15.11
C THR A 39 3.21 22.69 -14.39
N ASN A 40 2.17 23.51 -14.44
CA ASN A 40 0.82 23.05 -14.09
C ASN A 40 0.36 22.09 -15.18
N ALA A 41 0.20 20.85 -14.80
CA ALA A 41 0.07 19.74 -15.74
C ALA A 41 -1.31 19.11 -15.67
N GLY A 42 -2.33 19.92 -15.87
CA GLY A 42 -3.64 19.41 -16.16
C GLY A 42 -4.47 18.96 -14.97
N ALA A 43 -5.39 18.07 -15.21
CA ALA A 43 -6.37 17.63 -14.25
C ALA A 43 -6.36 16.10 -14.10
N LEU A 44 -6.66 15.64 -12.88
CA LEU A 44 -6.75 14.24 -12.51
C LEU A 44 -8.07 13.97 -11.80
N GLU A 45 -8.83 12.99 -12.26
CA GLU A 45 -9.99 12.47 -11.53
C GLU A 45 -9.69 11.11 -10.89
N VAL A 46 -10.18 10.92 -9.68
CA VAL A 46 -9.98 9.68 -8.93
C VAL A 46 -11.29 9.25 -8.27
N PRO A 47 -12.18 8.53 -8.97
CA PRO A 47 -13.28 7.83 -8.33
C PRO A 47 -12.75 6.60 -7.59
N GLY A 48 -13.34 6.29 -6.42
CA GLY A 48 -12.91 5.13 -5.67
C GLY A 48 -13.87 4.70 -4.56
N ILE A 49 -13.59 3.51 -4.04
CA ILE A 49 -14.27 2.91 -2.89
C ILE A 49 -13.21 2.32 -1.98
N GLU A 50 -13.33 2.57 -0.68
CA GLU A 50 -12.53 1.97 0.36
C GLU A 50 -13.44 1.26 1.35
N ALA A 51 -12.99 0.12 1.85
CA ALA A 51 -13.67 -0.62 2.89
C ALA A 51 -12.67 -1.11 3.93
N GLU A 52 -13.02 -0.94 5.20
CA GLU A 52 -12.28 -1.46 6.34
C GLU A 52 -13.19 -2.36 7.16
N ILE A 53 -12.68 -3.51 7.55
CA ILE A 53 -13.39 -4.52 8.32
C ILE A 53 -12.49 -4.95 9.47
N THR A 54 -13.03 -4.94 10.68
CA THR A 54 -12.42 -5.58 11.84
C THR A 54 -13.43 -6.55 12.42
N ALA A 55 -13.01 -7.80 12.62
CA ALA A 55 -13.85 -8.85 13.18
C ALA A 55 -13.14 -9.55 14.34
N LEU A 56 -13.90 -9.90 15.35
CA LEU A 56 -13.50 -10.71 16.51
C LEU A 56 -14.31 -12.01 16.51
N PRO A 57 -13.91 -13.04 15.71
CA PRO A 57 -14.64 -14.31 15.66
C PRO A 57 -14.68 -15.03 17.01
N ALA A 58 -13.65 -14.83 17.83
CA ALA A 58 -13.55 -15.23 19.21
C ALA A 58 -12.88 -14.12 20.03
N ASP A 59 -12.93 -14.19 21.36
CA ASP A 59 -12.36 -13.15 22.24
C ASP A 59 -10.84 -13.02 22.11
N ASN A 60 -10.18 -14.09 21.72
CA ASN A 60 -8.73 -14.16 21.49
C ASN A 60 -8.34 -14.12 20.02
N TRP A 61 -9.28 -13.88 19.09
CA TRP A 61 -9.00 -13.93 17.65
C TRP A 61 -9.48 -12.66 16.98
N GLN A 62 -8.55 -11.95 16.32
CA GLN A 62 -8.82 -10.75 15.54
C GLN A 62 -8.51 -10.97 14.07
N ILE A 63 -9.39 -10.50 13.21
CA ILE A 63 -9.17 -10.39 11.76
C ILE A 63 -9.41 -8.94 11.37
N PHE A 64 -8.55 -8.40 10.51
CA PHE A 64 -8.83 -7.13 9.86
C PHE A 64 -8.63 -7.23 8.35
N ALA A 65 -9.38 -6.43 7.60
CA ALA A 65 -9.20 -6.25 6.18
C ALA A 65 -9.35 -4.77 5.82
N ALA A 66 -8.49 -4.30 4.92
CA ALA A 66 -8.61 -3.01 4.27
C ALA A 66 -8.56 -3.23 2.76
N LEU A 67 -9.57 -2.74 2.06
CA LEU A 67 -9.79 -2.93 0.63
C LEU A 67 -9.89 -1.57 -0.02
N GLY A 68 -9.12 -1.33 -1.06
CA GLY A 68 -9.18 -0.12 -1.85
C GLY A 68 -9.35 -0.45 -3.33
N TRP A 69 -10.30 0.22 -3.95
CA TRP A 69 -10.46 0.24 -5.39
C TRP A 69 -10.56 1.69 -5.86
N GLN A 70 -9.81 2.03 -6.89
CA GLN A 70 -9.84 3.36 -7.50
C GLN A 70 -9.64 3.26 -9.00
N ASN A 71 -10.11 4.27 -9.74
CA ASN A 71 -9.92 4.34 -11.18
C ASN A 71 -9.39 5.73 -11.58
N PRO A 72 -8.14 6.04 -11.21
CA PRO A 72 -7.54 7.34 -11.45
C PRO A 72 -7.30 7.56 -12.95
N LYS A 73 -7.62 8.77 -13.46
CA LYS A 73 -7.44 9.12 -14.87
C LYS A 73 -7.01 10.57 -15.01
N TYR A 74 -6.03 10.83 -15.85
CA TYR A 74 -5.75 12.18 -16.29
C TYR A 74 -6.87 12.69 -17.19
N LYS A 75 -7.40 13.89 -16.92
CA LYS A 75 -8.32 14.62 -17.80
C LYS A 75 -7.55 15.45 -18.80
N ASP A 76 -6.46 16.02 -18.38
CA ASP A 76 -5.54 16.81 -19.19
C ASP A 76 -4.13 16.66 -18.64
N LEU A 77 -3.14 16.47 -19.48
CA LEU A 77 -1.74 16.37 -19.12
C LEU A 77 -0.86 17.11 -20.14
N PRO A 78 -0.64 18.42 -19.95
CA PRO A 78 0.20 19.22 -20.84
C PRO A 78 1.62 18.65 -20.98
N GLY A 79 2.15 18.73 -22.17
CA GLY A 79 3.48 18.21 -22.49
C GLY A 79 3.52 16.71 -22.72
N GLY A 80 2.34 16.13 -22.75
CA GLY A 80 2.13 14.80 -23.26
C GLY A 80 2.45 13.67 -22.30
N CYS A 81 1.65 12.64 -22.39
CA CYS A 81 1.90 11.36 -21.77
C CYS A 81 2.87 10.57 -22.65
N ILE A 82 3.89 9.96 -22.10
CA ILE A 82 4.83 9.14 -22.85
C ILE A 82 4.37 7.71 -22.80
N THR A 83 3.99 7.12 -23.91
CA THR A 83 4.01 5.68 -24.04
C THR A 83 5.47 5.25 -24.20
N PRO A 84 5.97 4.26 -23.47
CA PRO A 84 7.31 3.75 -23.69
C PRO A 84 7.37 3.07 -25.06
N ASN A 85 7.70 3.83 -26.09
CA ASN A 85 8.11 3.26 -27.36
C ASN A 85 9.59 2.89 -27.25
N ALA A 86 9.98 1.72 -27.72
CA ALA A 86 11.32 1.17 -27.62
C ALA A 86 12.42 2.06 -28.25
N ASN A 87 12.04 3.11 -28.96
CA ASN A 87 12.96 4.12 -29.51
C ASN A 87 12.78 5.41 -28.72
N LEU A 88 13.77 5.77 -27.92
CA LEU A 88 13.88 6.98 -27.10
C LEU A 88 13.64 8.31 -27.83
N ALA A 89 13.40 8.31 -29.12
CA ALA A 89 13.22 9.50 -29.97
C ALA A 89 11.77 9.85 -30.31
N ALA A 90 10.80 9.01 -29.98
CA ALA A 90 9.39 9.25 -30.31
C ALA A 90 8.53 9.21 -29.03
N TYR A 91 8.37 10.36 -28.43
CA TYR A 91 7.39 10.58 -27.37
C TYR A 91 6.04 10.86 -28.00
N ASP A 92 5.35 9.83 -28.41
CA ASP A 92 3.97 9.97 -28.84
C ASP A 92 3.05 9.71 -27.64
N VAL A 93 2.13 10.62 -27.44
CA VAL A 93 1.52 10.80 -26.15
C VAL A 93 0.02 10.81 -26.30
N ASP A 94 -0.59 9.66 -26.16
CA ASP A 94 -2.01 9.59 -25.88
C ASP A 94 -2.24 9.62 -24.37
N CYS A 95 -2.65 10.79 -23.85
CA CYS A 95 -2.95 10.97 -22.43
C CYS A 95 -4.14 10.16 -21.95
N ASN A 96 -4.98 9.67 -22.86
CA ASN A 96 -6.13 8.84 -22.51
C ASN A 96 -5.72 7.45 -21.95
N VAL A 97 -4.47 7.03 -22.19
CA VAL A 97 -3.94 5.76 -21.70
C VAL A 97 -2.88 5.92 -20.59
N ALA A 98 -2.54 7.16 -20.22
CA ALA A 98 -1.59 7.38 -19.15
C ALA A 98 -2.23 7.16 -17.80
N GLU A 99 -1.62 6.33 -17.00
CA GLU A 99 -2.02 6.11 -15.62
C GLU A 99 -1.20 6.97 -14.65
N PRO A 100 -1.84 7.55 -13.62
CA PRO A 100 -1.11 8.26 -12.58
C PRO A 100 -0.12 7.35 -11.88
N LYS A 101 1.07 7.90 -11.60
CA LYS A 101 2.13 7.15 -10.93
C LYS A 101 1.69 6.66 -9.55
N ARG A 102 2.07 5.45 -9.19
CA ARG A 102 1.81 4.84 -7.88
C ARG A 102 0.34 4.81 -7.48
N SER A 103 -0.53 4.67 -8.48
CA SER A 103 -1.97 4.65 -8.30
C SER A 103 -2.55 3.32 -8.79
N PRO A 104 -2.29 2.21 -8.08
CA PRO A 104 -2.84 0.92 -8.47
C PRO A 104 -4.36 0.96 -8.35
N HIS A 105 -5.06 0.31 -9.28
CA HIS A 105 -6.52 0.23 -9.27
C HIS A 105 -7.06 -0.55 -8.07
N GLN A 106 -6.25 -1.45 -7.51
CA GLN A 106 -6.67 -2.33 -6.42
C GLN A 106 -5.57 -2.49 -5.39
N THR A 107 -5.95 -2.37 -4.12
CA THR A 107 -5.09 -2.67 -2.98
C THR A 107 -5.89 -3.43 -1.93
N TYR A 108 -5.32 -4.53 -1.42
CA TYR A 108 -5.94 -5.31 -0.37
C TYR A 108 -4.91 -5.58 0.73
N THR A 109 -5.33 -5.42 1.96
CA THR A 109 -4.55 -5.84 3.13
C THR A 109 -5.47 -6.67 4.01
N VAL A 110 -5.08 -7.89 4.30
CA VAL A 110 -5.81 -8.78 5.22
C VAL A 110 -4.83 -9.27 6.26
N GLY A 111 -5.20 -9.19 7.52
CA GLY A 111 -4.39 -9.65 8.62
C GLY A 111 -5.20 -10.39 9.67
N THR A 112 -4.52 -11.24 10.42
CA THR A 112 -5.11 -11.94 11.56
C THR A 112 -4.08 -12.15 12.66
N SER A 113 -4.55 -12.16 13.89
CA SER A 113 -3.77 -12.52 15.08
C SER A 113 -4.63 -13.34 16.05
N ILE A 114 -4.01 -14.29 16.74
CA ILE A 114 -4.69 -15.17 17.69
C ILE A 114 -3.84 -15.23 18.96
N ASP A 115 -4.44 -15.00 20.12
CA ASP A 115 -3.78 -15.13 21.42
C ASP A 115 -3.94 -16.55 21.96
N PHE A 116 -2.82 -17.19 22.28
CA PHE A 116 -2.75 -18.49 22.95
C PHE A 116 -2.13 -18.32 24.34
N SER A 117 -2.91 -18.62 25.38
CA SER A 117 -2.44 -18.57 26.77
C SER A 117 -1.92 -19.95 27.20
N LEU A 118 -0.66 -20.02 27.61
CA LEU A 118 0.07 -21.23 27.97
C LEU A 118 0.73 -21.05 29.34
N GLY A 119 -0.03 -21.23 30.42
CA GLY A 119 0.54 -21.21 31.77
C GLY A 119 1.23 -19.90 32.18
N GLY A 120 0.57 -18.74 31.93
CA GLY A 120 1.12 -17.42 32.19
C GLY A 120 1.97 -16.82 31.05
N LEU A 121 2.26 -17.60 30.00
CA LEU A 121 2.82 -17.12 28.75
C LEU A 121 1.71 -16.90 27.74
N THR A 122 1.66 -15.74 27.13
CA THR A 122 0.80 -15.47 25.98
C THR A 122 1.64 -15.41 24.71
N LEU A 123 1.25 -16.22 23.73
CA LEU A 123 1.85 -16.32 22.41
C LEU A 123 0.82 -15.82 21.39
N THR A 124 1.17 -14.75 20.66
CA THR A 124 0.29 -14.13 19.65
C THR A 124 0.93 -14.25 18.26
N PRO A 125 0.75 -15.35 17.53
CA PRO A 125 1.09 -15.39 16.12
C PRO A 125 0.19 -14.43 15.32
N ASN A 126 0.79 -13.82 14.30
CA ASN A 126 0.09 -12.95 13.40
C ASN A 126 0.60 -13.12 11.98
N VAL A 127 -0.27 -12.87 11.02
CA VAL A 127 0.07 -12.83 9.61
C VAL A 127 -0.69 -11.71 8.94
N MET A 128 -0.03 -11.05 7.99
CA MET A 128 -0.62 -10.01 7.17
C MET A 128 -0.23 -10.24 5.71
N VAL A 129 -1.22 -10.25 4.85
CA VAL A 129 -1.08 -10.34 3.40
C VAL A 129 -1.49 -9.02 2.79
N ARG A 130 -0.62 -8.44 2.00
CA ARG A 130 -0.88 -7.20 1.25
C ARG A 130 -0.76 -7.46 -0.24
N TYR A 131 -1.83 -7.22 -0.96
CA TYR A 131 -1.85 -7.19 -2.42
C TYR A 131 -1.76 -5.74 -2.90
N LEU A 132 -0.89 -5.50 -3.85
CA LEU A 132 -0.75 -4.24 -4.57
C LEU A 132 -0.98 -4.53 -6.05
N GLY A 133 -1.99 -3.92 -6.64
CA GLY A 133 -2.29 -4.05 -8.06
C GLY A 133 -1.15 -3.54 -8.94
N ALA A 134 -1.19 -3.91 -10.21
CA ALA A 134 -0.25 -3.41 -11.19
C ALA A 134 -0.29 -1.88 -11.26
N GLN A 135 0.87 -1.25 -11.48
CA GLN A 135 0.99 0.21 -11.49
C GLN A 135 2.28 0.67 -12.15
N TYR A 136 2.34 1.95 -12.47
CA TYR A 136 3.57 2.60 -12.91
C TYR A 136 4.27 3.31 -11.73
N PRO A 137 5.54 3.03 -11.45
CA PRO A 137 6.27 3.66 -10.34
C PRO A 137 6.70 5.10 -10.63
N ALA A 138 6.64 5.52 -11.89
CA ALA A 138 7.00 6.85 -12.35
C ALA A 138 5.91 7.47 -13.21
N THR A 139 5.96 8.79 -13.39
CA THR A 139 5.10 9.53 -14.31
C THR A 139 5.34 9.03 -15.74
N ARG A 140 4.32 9.15 -16.59
CA ARG A 140 4.40 8.85 -18.02
C ARG A 140 4.65 7.37 -18.33
N ASN A 141 4.01 6.49 -17.56
CA ASN A 141 4.02 5.03 -17.77
C ASN A 141 5.43 4.41 -17.85
N GLN A 142 6.39 4.95 -17.11
CA GLN A 142 7.73 4.38 -17.06
C GLN A 142 7.84 3.33 -15.96
N GLY A 143 8.47 2.21 -16.26
CA GLY A 143 8.85 1.20 -15.29
C GLY A 143 7.67 0.39 -14.74
N TYR A 144 6.80 -0.13 -15.61
CA TYR A 144 5.65 -0.95 -15.21
C TYR A 144 6.01 -2.01 -14.16
N ASN A 145 5.20 -2.07 -13.12
CA ASN A 145 5.20 -3.14 -12.13
C ASN A 145 3.96 -4.01 -12.34
N GLU A 146 4.17 -5.30 -12.41
CA GLU A 146 3.09 -6.27 -12.24
C GLU A 146 2.54 -6.20 -10.80
N SER A 147 1.37 -6.78 -10.60
CA SER A 147 0.81 -6.90 -9.26
C SER A 147 1.72 -7.74 -8.35
N VAL A 148 1.77 -7.37 -7.09
CA VAL A 148 2.60 -8.06 -6.10
C VAL A 148 1.80 -8.38 -4.84
N THR A 149 2.04 -9.57 -4.29
CA THR A 149 1.54 -9.97 -2.98
C THR A 149 2.70 -10.08 -2.01
N LEU A 150 2.64 -9.30 -0.93
CA LEU A 150 3.61 -9.31 0.15
C LEU A 150 3.01 -10.01 1.36
N ILE A 151 3.80 -10.84 2.01
CA ILE A 151 3.41 -11.57 3.22
C ILE A 151 4.34 -11.14 4.35
N ASN A 152 3.77 -10.69 5.45
CA ASN A 152 4.47 -10.46 6.70
C ASN A 152 3.91 -11.43 7.73
N ALA A 153 4.77 -11.97 8.58
CA ALA A 153 4.36 -12.86 9.66
C ALA A 153 5.16 -12.54 10.92
N GLY A 154 4.59 -12.79 12.06
CA GLY A 154 5.26 -12.56 13.32
C GLY A 154 4.69 -13.36 14.46
N VAL A 155 5.38 -13.31 15.57
CA VAL A 155 4.91 -13.83 16.85
C VAL A 155 5.32 -12.88 17.96
N LYS A 156 4.36 -12.50 18.78
CA LYS A 156 4.58 -11.75 20.00
C LYS A 156 4.52 -12.71 21.19
N LEU A 157 5.44 -12.54 22.11
CA LEU A 157 5.56 -13.29 23.35
C LEU A 157 5.47 -12.32 24.53
N SER A 158 4.54 -12.53 25.43
CA SER A 158 4.41 -11.78 26.67
C SER A 158 4.12 -12.74 27.82
N MET A 159 4.53 -12.39 29.03
CA MET A 159 4.34 -13.18 30.23
C MET A 159 3.60 -12.38 31.29
N ASP A 160 2.63 -12.98 31.93
CA ASP A 160 1.83 -12.35 32.96
C ASP A 160 2.72 -11.80 34.10
N GLY A 161 2.46 -10.56 34.49
CA GLY A 161 3.25 -9.88 35.53
C GLY A 161 4.69 -9.52 35.11
N SER A 162 5.11 -9.80 33.89
CA SER A 162 6.40 -9.42 33.35
C SER A 162 6.33 -8.08 32.61
N PRO A 163 7.30 -7.17 32.82
CA PRO A 163 7.38 -5.94 32.05
C PRO A 163 7.96 -6.14 30.63
N TRP A 164 8.35 -7.36 30.28
CA TRP A 164 9.00 -7.68 29.02
C TRP A 164 8.03 -8.26 27.98
N GLU A 165 8.20 -7.81 26.75
CA GLU A 165 7.54 -8.33 25.57
C GLU A 165 8.58 -8.56 24.47
N LEU A 166 8.58 -9.72 23.85
CA LEU A 166 9.42 -10.05 22.69
C LEU A 166 8.54 -10.17 21.45
N ASN A 167 8.91 -9.44 20.40
CA ASN A 167 8.27 -9.56 19.10
C ASN A 167 9.29 -10.01 18.05
N LEU A 168 8.98 -11.08 17.36
CA LEU A 168 9.76 -11.63 16.25
C LEU A 168 8.95 -11.49 14.97
N GLU A 169 9.52 -10.86 13.95
CA GLU A 169 8.83 -10.54 12.70
C GLU A 169 9.65 -10.96 11.49
N CYS A 170 8.96 -11.44 10.49
CA CYS A 170 9.43 -11.56 9.11
C CYS A 170 8.64 -10.58 8.26
N LYS A 171 9.30 -9.64 7.61
CA LYS A 171 8.72 -8.73 6.62
C LYS A 171 9.06 -9.20 5.22
N ASN A 172 8.10 -9.12 4.31
CA ASN A 172 8.25 -9.64 2.95
C ASN A 172 8.76 -11.09 2.94
N CYS A 173 8.12 -11.97 3.70
CA CYS A 173 8.56 -13.37 3.87
C CYS A 173 8.59 -14.17 2.56
N GLY A 174 7.90 -13.73 1.53
CA GLY A 174 7.95 -14.30 0.19
C GLY A 174 9.07 -13.76 -0.69
N ASP A 175 9.93 -12.88 -0.16
CA ASP A 175 11.04 -12.21 -0.84
C ASP A 175 10.66 -11.64 -2.22
N LYS A 176 9.49 -11.01 -2.30
CA LYS A 176 9.01 -10.39 -3.52
C LYS A 176 9.69 -9.06 -3.77
N THR A 177 10.07 -8.82 -5.02
CA THR A 177 10.71 -7.58 -5.45
C THR A 177 9.80 -6.81 -6.39
N TYR A 178 9.63 -5.50 -6.16
CA TYR A 178 8.96 -4.57 -7.07
C TYR A 178 9.64 -3.20 -7.02
N THR A 179 9.46 -2.41 -8.07
CA THR A 179 10.03 -1.06 -8.14
C THR A 179 9.18 -0.08 -7.35
N GLN A 180 9.71 0.48 -6.27
CA GLN A 180 9.01 1.51 -5.50
C GLN A 180 9.05 2.87 -6.17
N SER A 181 10.15 3.16 -6.85
CA SER A 181 10.37 4.44 -7.51
C SER A 181 11.28 4.24 -8.72
N PHE A 182 11.02 5.06 -9.72
CA PHE A 182 11.86 5.16 -10.90
C PHE A 182 12.11 6.65 -11.18
N LEU A 183 13.36 7.06 -11.16
CA LEU A 183 13.77 8.41 -11.56
C LEU A 183 14.78 8.29 -12.73
N PHE A 184 16.05 8.08 -12.45
CA PHE A 184 17.07 7.71 -13.44
C PHE A 184 17.44 6.24 -13.32
N THR A 185 17.16 5.63 -12.17
CA THR A 185 17.36 4.23 -11.86
C THR A 185 16.17 3.68 -11.09
N ARG A 186 16.10 2.37 -10.97
CA ARG A 186 15.05 1.69 -10.21
C ARG A 186 15.43 1.59 -8.74
N TYR A 187 14.51 1.99 -7.87
CA TYR A 187 14.60 1.77 -6.43
C TYR A 187 13.61 0.69 -6.06
N TYR A 188 14.10 -0.38 -5.46
CA TYR A 188 13.30 -1.54 -5.10
C TYR A 188 12.78 -1.45 -3.67
N ASN A 189 11.77 -2.25 -3.36
CA ASN A 189 11.29 -2.45 -2.00
C ASN A 189 12.35 -3.14 -1.13
N ILE A 190 12.15 -3.08 0.19
CA ILE A 190 12.97 -3.81 1.14
C ILE A 190 12.79 -5.32 0.89
N PRO A 191 13.89 -6.11 0.77
CA PRO A 191 13.84 -7.56 0.62
C PRO A 191 13.30 -8.23 1.89
N MET A 192 13.22 -9.54 1.91
CA MET A 192 12.88 -10.30 3.10
C MET A 192 13.78 -9.88 4.27
N THR A 193 13.16 -9.52 5.37
CA THR A 193 13.87 -8.98 6.55
C THR A 193 13.29 -9.59 7.82
N TYR A 194 14.19 -10.03 8.72
CA TYR A 194 13.82 -10.51 10.05
C TYR A 194 14.13 -9.42 11.08
N LEU A 195 13.20 -9.21 12.00
CA LEU A 195 13.36 -8.28 13.12
C LEU A 195 13.05 -8.99 14.42
N ALA A 196 13.82 -8.65 15.46
CA ALA A 196 13.53 -8.99 16.84
C ALA A 196 13.46 -7.69 17.64
N THR A 197 12.34 -7.46 18.31
CA THR A 197 12.13 -6.28 19.15
C THR A 197 11.86 -6.73 20.58
N LEU A 198 12.66 -6.28 21.51
CA LEU A 198 12.46 -6.46 22.95
C LEU A 198 11.95 -5.14 23.53
N LYS A 199 10.77 -5.20 24.14
CA LYS A 199 10.14 -4.05 24.78
C LYS A 199 10.11 -4.25 26.28
N TYR A 200 10.41 -3.18 27.02
CA TYR A 200 10.29 -3.11 28.47
C TYR A 200 9.34 -1.99 28.86
N SER A 201 8.33 -2.27 29.67
CA SER A 201 7.38 -1.29 30.18
C SER A 201 7.77 -0.85 31.58
N PHE A 202 8.12 0.43 31.76
CA PHE A 202 8.48 1.02 33.05
C PHE A 202 7.21 1.41 33.81
N GLY A 203 7.06 0.92 35.03
CA GLY A 203 6.03 1.36 35.97
C GLY A 203 4.61 1.03 35.51
N GLY A 204 4.21 -0.21 35.69
CA GLY A 204 2.80 -0.63 35.78
C GLY A 204 2.37 -0.66 37.24
#